data_8632f2845b1421f4a46dd65478b13240
#
_entry.id   8632f2845b1421f4a46dd65478b13240
#
_cell.length_a   1.000
_cell.length_b   1.000
_cell.length_c   1.000
_cell.angle_alpha   90.00
_cell.angle_beta   90.00
_cell.angle_gamma   90.00
#
_symmetry.space_group_name_H-M   'P 1'
#
loop_
_entity.id
_entity.type
_entity.pdbx_description
1 polymer ?
#
loop_
_entity_poly.entity_id
_entity_poly.type
_entity_poly.pdbx_seq_one_letter_code
_entity_poly.pdbx_strand_id
1 'polypeptide(L)'
;MIAFDPRSTEERVRIVDLHPDLGDIRAEATDGLRRNQKKLPCKYFYDALGARLFEAITELPEYYPTRTELGIMNASVHEMAEAIGGHATLVEFGSGVGLKTQKLLDALIEPTGVVLVDISRAALEASAYQLADRYDDMEVIAVCADYTQALRLPRPNRPSARTVAFFPGSTIGNFTHPEAISFLGRVAELVGRGGGLLVGIDRRKDTEVIENAYNDSLGVTAAFNLNILRRLNESGANFDLGKFRHHAPFLEHEGRIEMRLISEVEQSVRVGTSSFSLQAGEHIVTEHSHKYDLSQFEDMARSAGFRLTKHWSDARDWFSVCFLEVDDD
;
A
#
# COMPACT_ATOMS: atom_id res chain seq x y z
N MET A 1 -9.23 -27.00 32.12
CA MET A 1 -7.82 -26.62 32.00
C MET A 1 -7.30 -27.37 30.78
N ILE A 2 -7.41 -26.76 29.59
CA ILE A 2 -6.87 -27.34 28.33
C ILE A 2 -5.38 -27.02 28.38
N ALA A 3 -4.54 -28.04 28.35
CA ALA A 3 -3.09 -27.91 28.34
C ALA A 3 -2.70 -27.09 27.10
N PHE A 4 -2.04 -26.00 27.31
CA PHE A 4 -1.40 -25.18 26.30
C PHE A 4 -0.20 -25.98 25.76
N ASP A 5 -0.29 -26.44 24.53
CA ASP A 5 0.84 -27.02 23.80
C ASP A 5 1.50 -25.87 23.04
N PRO A 6 2.67 -25.40 23.45
CA PRO A 6 3.36 -24.32 22.73
C PRO A 6 3.88 -24.92 21.41
N ARG A 7 3.09 -24.73 20.34
CA ARG A 7 3.57 -25.03 18.98
C ARG A 7 4.82 -24.22 18.70
N SER A 8 5.76 -24.82 17.99
CA SER A 8 6.94 -24.07 17.55
C SER A 8 6.52 -22.91 16.63
N THR A 9 7.32 -21.88 16.51
CA THR A 9 7.08 -20.75 15.59
C THR A 9 6.81 -21.25 14.16
N GLU A 10 7.53 -22.28 13.73
CA GLU A 10 7.36 -22.92 12.41
C GLU A 10 5.98 -23.55 12.22
N GLU A 11 5.38 -24.10 13.28
CA GLU A 11 4.04 -24.70 13.21
C GLU A 11 2.91 -23.66 13.21
N ARG A 12 3.20 -22.42 13.61
CA ARG A 12 2.24 -21.30 13.64
C ARG A 12 2.26 -20.46 12.38
N VAL A 13 3.29 -20.58 11.54
CA VAL A 13 3.43 -19.89 10.27
C VAL A 13 3.03 -20.82 9.13
N ARG A 14 2.05 -20.40 8.34
CA ARG A 14 1.66 -21.09 7.11
C ARG A 14 1.94 -20.21 5.91
N ILE A 15 2.86 -20.64 5.04
CA ILE A 15 3.22 -19.92 3.82
C ILE A 15 2.45 -20.52 2.65
N VAL A 16 1.76 -19.66 1.91
CA VAL A 16 0.99 -20.00 0.71
C VAL A 16 1.47 -19.15 -0.44
N ASP A 17 2.01 -19.76 -1.47
CA ASP A 17 2.44 -19.04 -2.68
C ASP A 17 1.39 -19.26 -3.78
N LEU A 18 0.69 -18.22 -4.15
CA LEU A 18 -0.28 -18.23 -5.25
C LEU A 18 0.38 -17.94 -6.60
N HIS A 19 1.72 -17.91 -6.63
CA HIS A 19 2.52 -17.67 -7.83
C HIS A 19 2.05 -16.43 -8.61
N PRO A 20 2.06 -15.23 -7.97
CA PRO A 20 1.61 -14.03 -8.64
C PRO A 20 2.45 -13.80 -9.89
N ASP A 21 1.79 -13.42 -10.98
CA ASP A 21 2.50 -12.96 -12.16
C ASP A 21 3.16 -11.61 -11.82
N LEU A 22 4.46 -11.64 -11.62
CA LEU A 22 5.24 -10.42 -11.34
C LEU A 22 5.29 -9.48 -12.55
N GLY A 23 4.84 -9.97 -13.71
CA GLY A 23 4.95 -9.29 -14.98
C GLY A 23 6.39 -9.24 -15.52
N ASP A 24 6.52 -8.92 -16.78
CA ASP A 24 7.82 -8.60 -17.38
C ASP A 24 8.03 -7.09 -17.34
N ILE A 25 8.93 -6.63 -16.46
CA ILE A 25 9.25 -5.20 -16.30
C ILE A 25 9.56 -4.52 -17.64
N ARG A 26 10.21 -5.22 -18.60
CA ARG A 26 10.52 -4.68 -19.92
C ARG A 26 9.29 -4.56 -20.79
N ALA A 27 8.42 -5.58 -20.78
CA ALA A 27 7.17 -5.56 -21.53
C ALA A 27 6.25 -4.45 -21.03
N GLU A 28 6.01 -4.38 -19.70
CA GLU A 28 5.17 -3.36 -19.11
C GLU A 28 5.73 -1.94 -19.26
N ALA A 29 7.05 -1.75 -19.12
CA ALA A 29 7.69 -0.47 -19.37
C ALA A 29 7.58 -0.06 -20.85
N THR A 30 7.75 -1.03 -21.77
CA THR A 30 7.58 -0.80 -23.21
C THR A 30 6.15 -0.32 -23.52
N ASP A 31 5.14 -0.96 -22.95
CA ASP A 31 3.74 -0.59 -23.16
C ASP A 31 3.43 0.77 -22.52
N GLY A 32 3.96 1.03 -21.34
CA GLY A 32 3.80 2.31 -20.65
C GLY A 32 4.47 3.48 -21.41
N LEU A 33 5.66 3.27 -21.97
CA LEU A 33 6.38 4.28 -22.74
C LEU A 33 5.80 4.53 -24.14
N ARG A 34 4.97 3.64 -24.67
CA ARG A 34 4.22 3.83 -25.95
C ARG A 34 3.01 4.73 -25.80
N ARG A 35 2.52 4.96 -24.56
CA ARG A 35 1.33 5.79 -24.33
C ARG A 35 1.63 7.25 -24.68
N ASN A 36 0.58 8.01 -25.05
CA ASN A 36 0.70 9.46 -25.28
C ASN A 36 1.30 10.16 -24.04
N GLN A 37 0.74 9.90 -22.84
CA GLN A 37 1.39 10.20 -21.57
C GLN A 37 2.18 8.97 -21.15
N LYS A 38 3.50 9.06 -21.22
CA LYS A 38 4.39 7.98 -20.82
C LYS A 38 4.24 7.68 -19.32
N LYS A 39 4.16 6.40 -18.98
CA LYS A 39 3.99 5.93 -17.60
C LYS A 39 4.82 4.69 -17.34
N LEU A 40 5.32 4.54 -16.12
CA LEU A 40 5.94 3.31 -15.61
C LEU A 40 5.14 2.78 -14.42
N PRO A 41 4.99 1.45 -14.25
CA PRO A 41 4.24 0.89 -13.13
C PRO A 41 4.97 1.07 -11.80
N CYS A 42 4.32 1.67 -10.81
CA CYS A 42 4.90 1.98 -9.48
C CYS A 42 5.33 0.73 -8.68
N LYS A 43 4.75 -0.45 -8.97
CA LYS A 43 5.17 -1.71 -8.32
C LYS A 43 6.67 -2.00 -8.48
N TYR A 44 7.31 -1.43 -9.50
CA TYR A 44 8.73 -1.59 -9.74
C TYR A 44 9.63 -0.68 -8.90
N PHE A 45 9.10 0.17 -8.06
CA PHE A 45 9.89 0.91 -7.08
C PHE A 45 10.47 -0.01 -5.99
N TYR A 46 9.72 -1.05 -5.58
CA TYR A 46 9.95 -1.82 -4.37
C TYR A 46 10.88 -3.02 -4.56
N ASP A 47 12.11 -2.77 -5.07
CA ASP A 47 13.23 -3.69 -4.89
C ASP A 47 13.89 -3.46 -3.52
N ALA A 48 14.94 -4.19 -3.20
CA ALA A 48 15.63 -4.08 -1.92
C ALA A 48 16.18 -2.66 -1.64
N LEU A 49 16.58 -1.90 -2.67
CA LEU A 49 17.00 -0.50 -2.50
C LEU A 49 15.79 0.41 -2.34
N GLY A 50 14.77 0.25 -3.19
CA GLY A 50 13.56 1.05 -3.13
C GLY A 50 12.82 0.91 -1.79
N ALA A 51 12.78 -0.30 -1.22
CA ALA A 51 12.21 -0.52 0.11
C ALA A 51 12.95 0.29 1.20
N ARG A 52 14.29 0.29 1.18
CA ARG A 52 15.09 1.11 2.11
C ARG A 52 14.92 2.61 1.88
N LEU A 53 14.81 3.05 0.61
CA LEU A 53 14.56 4.46 0.30
C LEU A 53 13.17 4.88 0.78
N PHE A 54 12.16 4.01 0.62
CA PHE A 54 10.83 4.30 1.13
C PHE A 54 10.80 4.36 2.67
N GLU A 55 11.48 3.46 3.35
CA GLU A 55 11.66 3.51 4.80
C GLU A 55 12.29 4.85 5.21
N ALA A 56 13.36 5.28 4.53
CA ALA A 56 13.98 6.58 4.78
C ALA A 56 13.03 7.77 4.50
N ILE A 57 12.16 7.67 3.47
CA ILE A 57 11.12 8.68 3.21
C ILE A 57 10.17 8.80 4.41
N THR A 58 9.78 7.69 5.03
CA THR A 58 8.84 7.71 6.17
C THR A 58 9.37 8.44 7.39
N GLU A 59 10.69 8.60 7.50
CA GLU A 59 11.38 9.31 8.60
C GLU A 59 11.57 10.81 8.31
N LEU A 60 11.32 11.28 7.08
CA LEU A 60 11.53 12.66 6.70
C LEU A 60 10.55 13.60 7.42
N PRO A 61 11.01 14.79 7.86
CA PRO A 61 10.13 15.80 8.46
C PRO A 61 8.99 16.25 7.53
N GLU A 62 9.24 16.30 6.23
CA GLU A 62 8.26 16.72 5.22
C GLU A 62 7.20 15.64 4.98
N TYR A 63 7.56 14.33 5.12
CA TYR A 63 6.65 13.21 4.86
C TYR A 63 5.73 12.95 6.05
N TYR A 64 4.66 13.75 6.16
CA TYR A 64 3.70 13.70 7.27
C TYR A 64 2.83 12.42 7.32
N PRO A 65 2.50 11.69 6.20
CA PRO A 65 1.46 10.65 6.23
C PRO A 65 1.71 9.57 7.28
N THR A 66 2.92 8.99 7.33
CA THR A 66 3.25 7.90 8.27
C THR A 66 3.11 8.33 9.73
N ARG A 67 3.70 9.46 10.12
CA ARG A 67 3.64 9.91 11.53
C ARG A 67 2.24 10.37 11.93
N THR A 68 1.45 10.93 10.98
CA THR A 68 0.09 11.37 11.27
C THR A 68 -0.83 10.16 11.50
N GLU A 69 -0.77 9.15 10.63
CA GLU A 69 -1.53 7.91 10.80
C GLU A 69 -1.15 7.18 12.09
N LEU A 70 0.15 7.06 12.41
CA LEU A 70 0.62 6.50 13.68
C LEU A 70 0.12 7.29 14.88
N GLY A 71 0.04 8.62 14.77
CA GLY A 71 -0.53 9.48 15.80
C GLY A 71 -2.01 9.20 16.05
N ILE A 72 -2.81 9.04 14.99
CA ILE A 72 -4.22 8.66 15.06
C ILE A 72 -4.37 7.28 15.70
N MET A 73 -3.58 6.30 15.24
CA MET A 73 -3.62 4.95 15.82
C MET A 73 -3.23 4.95 17.29
N ASN A 74 -2.18 5.71 17.70
CA ASN A 74 -1.81 5.81 19.11
C ASN A 74 -2.94 6.37 19.99
N ALA A 75 -3.71 7.30 19.46
CA ALA A 75 -4.83 7.93 20.19
C ALA A 75 -6.08 7.05 20.23
N SER A 76 -6.35 6.25 19.20
CA SER A 76 -7.67 5.65 18.98
C SER A 76 -7.64 4.13 18.68
N VAL A 77 -6.50 3.45 18.85
CA VAL A 77 -6.40 2.01 18.47
C VAL A 77 -7.38 1.12 19.27
N HIS A 78 -7.69 1.47 20.52
CA HIS A 78 -8.67 0.71 21.31
C HIS A 78 -10.09 0.88 20.74
N GLU A 79 -10.47 2.09 20.32
CA GLU A 79 -11.75 2.31 19.65
C GLU A 79 -11.83 1.60 18.29
N MET A 80 -10.70 1.51 17.57
CA MET A 80 -10.59 0.72 16.35
C MET A 80 -10.78 -0.78 16.65
N ALA A 81 -10.14 -1.30 17.70
CA ALA A 81 -10.28 -2.68 18.12
C ALA A 81 -11.72 -3.01 18.57
N GLU A 82 -12.38 -2.10 19.28
CA GLU A 82 -13.81 -2.24 19.62
C GLU A 82 -14.70 -2.27 18.38
N ALA A 83 -14.42 -1.43 17.37
CA ALA A 83 -15.17 -1.42 16.11
C ALA A 83 -14.95 -2.71 15.30
N ILE A 84 -13.75 -3.26 15.34
CA ILE A 84 -13.42 -4.55 14.75
C ILE A 84 -14.13 -5.69 15.47
N GLY A 85 -14.22 -5.62 16.81
CA GLY A 85 -14.82 -6.67 17.62
C GLY A 85 -13.89 -7.84 17.93
N GLY A 86 -14.33 -8.70 18.85
CA GLY A 86 -13.55 -9.87 19.28
C GLY A 86 -13.53 -11.01 18.26
N HIS A 87 -12.52 -11.88 18.39
CA HIS A 87 -12.33 -13.09 17.56
C HIS A 87 -12.29 -12.81 16.06
N ALA A 88 -11.74 -11.66 15.64
CA ALA A 88 -11.57 -11.32 14.23
C ALA A 88 -10.33 -11.99 13.63
N THR A 89 -10.41 -12.31 12.33
CA THR A 89 -9.22 -12.54 11.50
C THR A 89 -8.83 -11.22 10.84
N LEU A 90 -7.59 -10.79 11.02
CA LEU A 90 -7.04 -9.62 10.34
C LEU A 90 -6.40 -10.03 9.01
N VAL A 91 -6.68 -9.30 7.93
CA VAL A 91 -6.04 -9.48 6.61
C VAL A 91 -5.31 -8.20 6.25
N GLU A 92 -3.99 -8.20 6.21
CA GLU A 92 -3.20 -7.03 5.83
C GLU A 92 -2.74 -7.13 4.38
N PHE A 93 -2.93 -6.06 3.61
CA PHE A 93 -2.41 -5.93 2.25
C PHE A 93 -1.19 -5.03 2.20
N GLY A 94 -0.10 -5.50 1.57
CA GLY A 94 1.17 -4.79 1.52
C GLY A 94 1.90 -4.90 2.86
N SER A 95 2.22 -6.12 3.26
CA SER A 95 2.80 -6.41 4.56
C SER A 95 4.27 -6.01 4.65
N GLY A 96 4.51 -4.72 4.82
CA GLY A 96 5.72 -4.34 5.53
C GLY A 96 5.55 -4.74 6.99
N VAL A 97 6.63 -5.17 7.71
CA VAL A 97 6.59 -5.44 9.16
C VAL A 97 6.26 -4.15 9.89
N GLY A 98 5.01 -3.72 9.73
CA GLY A 98 4.60 -2.41 10.08
C GLY A 98 4.31 -2.31 11.58
N LEU A 99 4.91 -1.31 12.20
CA LEU A 99 4.53 -0.86 13.53
C LEU A 99 3.00 -0.68 13.68
N LYS A 100 2.31 -0.32 12.60
CA LYS A 100 0.85 -0.13 12.57
C LYS A 100 0.10 -1.44 12.80
N THR A 101 0.50 -2.50 12.13
CA THR A 101 -0.10 -3.83 12.30
C THR A 101 0.12 -4.38 13.68
N GLN A 102 1.34 -4.25 14.23
CA GLN A 102 1.62 -4.66 15.60
C GLN A 102 0.76 -3.89 16.60
N LYS A 103 0.64 -2.55 16.45
CA LYS A 103 -0.24 -1.75 17.32
C LYS A 103 -1.70 -2.18 17.27
N LEU A 104 -2.19 -2.51 16.09
CA LEU A 104 -3.56 -2.98 15.95
C LEU A 104 -3.73 -4.36 16.59
N LEU A 105 -2.83 -5.30 16.32
CA LEU A 105 -2.85 -6.65 16.91
C LEU A 105 -2.75 -6.61 18.44
N ASP A 106 -1.90 -5.73 19.00
CA ASP A 106 -1.77 -5.55 20.46
C ASP A 106 -3.08 -5.06 21.13
N ALA A 107 -3.96 -4.38 20.38
CA ALA A 107 -5.23 -3.87 20.89
C ALA A 107 -6.43 -4.78 20.59
N LEU A 108 -6.33 -5.69 19.61
CA LEU A 108 -7.43 -6.57 19.24
C LEU A 108 -7.81 -7.54 20.36
N ILE A 109 -9.10 -7.84 20.46
CA ILE A 109 -9.67 -8.74 21.46
C ILE A 109 -9.64 -10.18 20.91
N GLU A 110 -8.73 -11.00 21.41
CA GLU A 110 -8.60 -12.42 21.05
C GLU A 110 -8.63 -12.70 19.55
N PRO A 111 -7.73 -12.08 18.75
CA PRO A 111 -7.72 -12.31 17.31
C PRO A 111 -7.47 -13.79 17.01
N THR A 112 -8.17 -14.33 16.01
CA THR A 112 -8.06 -15.74 15.64
C THR A 112 -6.84 -16.04 14.77
N GLY A 113 -6.33 -15.04 14.08
CA GLY A 113 -5.14 -15.12 13.23
C GLY A 113 -4.94 -13.86 12.41
N VAL A 114 -3.78 -13.78 11.78
CA VAL A 114 -3.45 -12.73 10.81
C VAL A 114 -3.06 -13.36 9.48
N VAL A 115 -3.59 -12.80 8.40
CA VAL A 115 -3.24 -13.14 7.02
C VAL A 115 -2.50 -11.96 6.41
N LEU A 116 -1.24 -12.15 6.09
CA LEU A 116 -0.41 -11.15 5.42
C LEU A 116 -0.42 -11.43 3.92
N VAL A 117 -0.67 -10.42 3.11
CA VAL A 117 -0.70 -10.54 1.64
C VAL A 117 0.30 -9.58 1.03
N ASP A 118 1.29 -10.10 0.34
CA ASP A 118 2.29 -9.30 -0.39
C ASP A 118 2.79 -10.03 -1.62
N ILE A 119 3.28 -9.28 -2.59
CA ILE A 119 3.88 -9.83 -3.82
C ILE A 119 5.34 -10.25 -3.58
N SER A 120 6.00 -9.71 -2.57
CA SER A 120 7.39 -10.00 -2.20
C SER A 120 7.47 -11.14 -1.20
N ARG A 121 7.69 -12.37 -1.70
CA ARG A 121 7.77 -13.57 -0.85
C ARG A 121 8.79 -13.43 0.28
N ALA A 122 9.99 -12.91 0.00
CA ALA A 122 11.06 -12.82 1.01
C ALA A 122 10.69 -11.84 2.16
N ALA A 123 10.11 -10.68 1.82
CA ALA A 123 9.63 -9.72 2.81
C ALA A 123 8.49 -10.30 3.63
N LEU A 124 7.55 -10.97 2.96
CA LEU A 124 6.39 -11.62 3.56
C LEU A 124 6.78 -12.71 4.57
N GLU A 125 7.72 -13.59 4.22
CA GLU A 125 8.24 -14.64 5.11
C GLU A 125 8.88 -14.03 6.35
N ALA A 126 9.75 -13.02 6.19
CA ALA A 126 10.39 -12.34 7.31
C ALA A 126 9.35 -11.72 8.28
N SER A 127 8.34 -11.05 7.72
CA SER A 127 7.25 -10.46 8.49
C SER A 127 6.43 -11.49 9.25
N ALA A 128 6.12 -12.62 8.61
CA ALA A 128 5.32 -13.69 9.21
C ALA A 128 6.04 -14.32 10.40
N TYR A 129 7.31 -14.64 10.27
CA TYR A 129 8.10 -15.19 11.38
C TYR A 129 8.24 -14.19 12.53
N GLN A 130 8.48 -12.91 12.24
CA GLN A 130 8.56 -11.88 13.27
C GLN A 130 7.25 -11.73 14.06
N LEU A 131 6.09 -11.79 13.38
CA LEU A 131 4.80 -11.77 14.06
C LEU A 131 4.56 -13.04 14.88
N ALA A 132 4.89 -14.20 14.34
CA ALA A 132 4.73 -15.47 15.06
C ALA A 132 5.63 -15.55 16.30
N ASP A 133 6.82 -14.95 16.28
CA ASP A 133 7.70 -14.85 17.46
C ASP A 133 7.15 -13.92 18.53
N ARG A 134 6.36 -12.91 18.13
CA ARG A 134 5.77 -11.94 19.06
C ARG A 134 4.44 -12.43 19.68
N TYR A 135 3.65 -13.20 18.92
CA TYR A 135 2.29 -13.58 19.30
C TYR A 135 2.15 -15.11 19.35
N ASP A 136 2.33 -15.68 20.55
CA ASP A 136 2.35 -17.13 20.76
C ASP A 136 1.01 -17.83 20.49
N ASP A 137 -0.10 -17.11 20.65
CA ASP A 137 -1.46 -17.67 20.56
C ASP A 137 -2.14 -17.43 19.22
N MET A 138 -1.43 -16.86 18.24
CA MET A 138 -2.00 -16.44 16.97
C MET A 138 -1.40 -17.22 15.79
N GLU A 139 -2.25 -17.71 14.89
CA GLU A 139 -1.83 -18.28 13.61
C GLU A 139 -1.47 -17.15 12.63
N VAL A 140 -0.30 -17.22 12.01
CA VAL A 140 0.16 -16.29 10.98
C VAL A 140 0.15 -16.99 9.64
N ILE A 141 -0.60 -16.46 8.68
CA ILE A 141 -0.69 -16.98 7.32
C ILE A 141 -0.08 -15.95 6.37
N ALA A 142 0.99 -16.35 5.69
CA ALA A 142 1.69 -15.53 4.72
C ALA A 142 1.27 -15.95 3.30
N VAL A 143 0.64 -15.06 2.55
CA VAL A 143 0.13 -15.33 1.20
C VAL A 143 0.88 -14.49 0.18
N CYS A 144 1.74 -15.12 -0.61
CA CYS A 144 2.42 -14.47 -1.73
C CYS A 144 1.43 -14.33 -2.89
N ALA A 145 0.93 -13.10 -3.11
CA ALA A 145 -0.10 -12.81 -4.10
C ALA A 145 -0.10 -11.33 -4.54
N ASP A 146 -0.63 -11.07 -5.72
CA ASP A 146 -0.99 -9.73 -6.16
C ASP A 146 -2.41 -9.39 -5.64
N TYR A 147 -2.48 -8.55 -4.60
CA TYR A 147 -3.74 -8.14 -3.99
C TYR A 147 -4.61 -7.23 -4.89
N THR A 148 -4.08 -6.79 -6.02
CA THR A 148 -4.89 -6.08 -7.03
C THR A 148 -5.76 -7.01 -7.84
N GLN A 149 -5.57 -8.32 -7.72
CA GLN A 149 -6.35 -9.37 -8.36
C GLN A 149 -7.37 -9.98 -7.40
N ALA A 150 -8.33 -10.72 -7.93
CA ALA A 150 -9.27 -11.48 -7.11
C ALA A 150 -8.54 -12.60 -6.35
N LEU A 151 -8.65 -12.62 -5.04
CA LEU A 151 -7.96 -13.57 -4.17
C LEU A 151 -8.95 -14.45 -3.40
N ARG A 152 -8.55 -15.72 -3.22
CA ARG A 152 -9.15 -16.61 -2.23
C ARG A 152 -8.11 -16.88 -1.15
N LEU A 153 -8.31 -16.27 0.00
CA LEU A 153 -7.36 -16.40 1.11
C LEU A 153 -7.67 -17.66 1.94
N PRO A 154 -6.62 -18.34 2.42
CA PRO A 154 -6.77 -19.39 3.42
C PRO A 154 -7.31 -18.79 4.72
N ARG A 155 -8.08 -19.60 5.45
CA ARG A 155 -8.61 -19.21 6.76
C ARG A 155 -7.73 -19.78 7.87
N PRO A 156 -7.64 -19.09 9.02
CA PRO A 156 -7.08 -19.66 10.24
C PRO A 156 -7.84 -20.91 10.67
N ASN A 157 -7.18 -21.79 11.42
CA ASN A 157 -7.79 -23.01 11.95
C ASN A 157 -8.83 -22.71 13.05
N ARG A 158 -8.66 -21.60 13.77
CA ARG A 158 -9.66 -21.14 14.76
C ARG A 158 -10.85 -20.48 14.04
N PRO A 159 -12.09 -20.78 14.45
CA PRO A 159 -13.26 -20.11 13.92
C PRO A 159 -13.18 -18.60 14.17
N SER A 160 -13.41 -17.81 13.15
CA SER A 160 -13.43 -16.35 13.23
C SER A 160 -14.88 -15.84 13.30
N ALA A 161 -15.12 -14.86 14.16
CA ALA A 161 -16.41 -14.17 14.20
C ALA A 161 -16.62 -13.29 12.97
N ARG A 162 -15.54 -12.67 12.48
CA ARG A 162 -15.54 -11.85 11.25
C ARG A 162 -14.12 -11.74 10.66
N THR A 163 -14.06 -11.39 9.39
CA THR A 163 -12.80 -11.04 8.72
C THR A 163 -12.74 -9.53 8.53
N VAL A 164 -11.61 -8.92 8.89
CA VAL A 164 -11.38 -7.49 8.70
C VAL A 164 -10.08 -7.29 7.93
N ALA A 165 -10.17 -6.59 6.81
CA ALA A 165 -9.00 -6.17 6.05
C ALA A 165 -8.36 -4.93 6.70
N PHE A 166 -7.04 -4.82 6.60
CA PHE A 166 -6.27 -3.66 7.03
C PHE A 166 -5.42 -3.15 5.88
N PHE A 167 -5.62 -1.89 5.50
CA PHE A 167 -4.93 -1.26 4.37
C PHE A 167 -4.43 0.14 4.75
N PRO A 168 -3.32 0.23 5.50
CA PRO A 168 -2.78 1.49 6.00
C PRO A 168 -1.97 2.26 4.97
N GLY A 169 -1.49 3.45 5.38
CA GLY A 169 -0.48 4.23 4.64
C GLY A 169 -1.04 5.04 3.49
N SER A 170 -2.34 5.13 3.34
CA SER A 170 -2.99 5.73 2.15
C SER A 170 -2.57 5.08 0.83
N THR A 171 -2.18 3.81 0.87
CA THR A 171 -1.78 3.02 -0.31
C THR A 171 -2.90 2.97 -1.37
N ILE A 172 -4.16 3.07 -0.94
CA ILE A 172 -5.32 3.19 -1.85
C ILE A 172 -5.23 4.43 -2.76
N GLY A 173 -4.50 5.46 -2.35
CA GLY A 173 -4.23 6.66 -3.15
C GLY A 173 -3.39 6.39 -4.40
N ASN A 174 -2.69 5.27 -4.49
CA ASN A 174 -1.90 4.91 -5.67
C ASN A 174 -2.77 4.39 -6.83
N PHE A 175 -4.03 4.05 -6.55
CA PHE A 175 -5.02 3.66 -7.55
C PHE A 175 -5.73 4.87 -8.14
N THR A 176 -6.11 4.78 -9.41
CA THR A 176 -7.14 5.68 -9.95
C THR A 176 -8.49 5.41 -9.25
N HIS A 177 -9.42 6.36 -9.27
CA HIS A 177 -10.73 6.17 -8.62
C HIS A 177 -11.47 4.89 -9.08
N PRO A 178 -11.52 4.55 -10.39
CA PRO A 178 -12.12 3.29 -10.83
C PRO A 178 -11.38 2.05 -10.30
N GLU A 179 -10.04 2.08 -10.25
CA GLU A 179 -9.23 0.99 -9.70
C GLU A 179 -9.44 0.85 -8.20
N ALA A 180 -9.54 1.97 -7.46
CA ALA A 180 -9.81 1.98 -6.02
C ALA A 180 -11.20 1.39 -5.72
N ILE A 181 -12.25 1.79 -6.45
CA ILE A 181 -13.60 1.22 -6.32
C ILE A 181 -13.57 -0.30 -6.61
N SER A 182 -12.88 -0.71 -7.68
CA SER A 182 -12.74 -2.13 -8.02
C SER A 182 -11.98 -2.91 -6.94
N PHE A 183 -10.93 -2.33 -6.36
CA PHE A 183 -10.19 -2.92 -5.23
C PHE A 183 -11.09 -3.05 -4.00
N LEU A 184 -11.79 -1.98 -3.61
CA LEU A 184 -12.73 -2.01 -2.48
C LEU A 184 -13.81 -3.08 -2.67
N GLY A 185 -14.38 -3.23 -3.88
CA GLY A 185 -15.37 -4.28 -4.18
C GLY A 185 -14.82 -5.69 -3.98
N ARG A 186 -13.58 -5.94 -4.45
CA ARG A 186 -12.90 -7.23 -4.19
C ARG A 186 -12.64 -7.48 -2.70
N VAL A 187 -12.29 -6.43 -1.96
CA VAL A 187 -12.12 -6.55 -0.50
C VAL A 187 -13.46 -6.84 0.17
N ALA A 188 -14.57 -6.20 -0.25
CA ALA A 188 -15.90 -6.50 0.26
C ALA A 188 -16.30 -7.97 0.04
N GLU A 189 -16.07 -8.50 -1.16
CA GLU A 189 -16.28 -9.91 -1.48
C GLU A 189 -15.41 -10.85 -0.61
N LEU A 190 -14.14 -10.47 -0.40
CA LEU A 190 -13.19 -11.27 0.37
C LEU A 190 -13.55 -11.35 1.85
N VAL A 191 -13.89 -10.23 2.47
CA VAL A 191 -14.23 -10.19 3.90
C VAL A 191 -15.66 -10.71 4.16
N GLY A 192 -16.55 -10.58 3.16
CA GLY A 192 -17.92 -11.07 3.18
C GLY A 192 -18.83 -10.32 4.14
N ARG A 193 -20.08 -10.79 4.25
CA ARG A 193 -21.09 -10.19 5.14
C ARG A 193 -20.61 -10.14 6.59
N GLY A 194 -20.87 -9.01 7.25
CA GLY A 194 -20.38 -8.73 8.58
C GLY A 194 -18.87 -8.50 8.68
N GLY A 195 -18.14 -8.60 7.57
CA GLY A 195 -16.74 -8.25 7.47
C GLY A 195 -16.51 -6.74 7.38
N GLY A 196 -15.26 -6.31 7.45
CA GLY A 196 -14.94 -4.89 7.40
C GLY A 196 -13.57 -4.59 6.80
N LEU A 197 -13.29 -3.30 6.62
CA LEU A 197 -12.00 -2.78 6.18
C LEU A 197 -11.61 -1.60 7.05
N LEU A 198 -10.44 -1.66 7.66
CA LEU A 198 -9.78 -0.51 8.28
C LEU A 198 -8.76 0.05 7.28
N VAL A 199 -8.96 1.28 6.82
CA VAL A 199 -8.15 1.88 5.74
C VAL A 199 -7.69 3.27 6.10
N GLY A 200 -6.40 3.54 5.86
CA GLY A 200 -5.83 4.88 5.98
C GLY A 200 -6.01 5.66 4.69
N ILE A 201 -6.45 6.91 4.79
CA ILE A 201 -6.59 7.83 3.67
C ILE A 201 -5.93 9.17 3.97
N ASP A 202 -5.11 9.63 3.05
CA ASP A 202 -4.54 10.97 3.07
C ASP A 202 -5.57 11.97 2.57
N ARG A 203 -5.79 13.05 3.37
CA ARG A 203 -6.84 14.04 3.13
C ARG A 203 -6.33 15.19 2.26
N ARG A 204 -7.24 15.85 1.52
CA ARG A 204 -6.94 17.11 0.86
C ARG A 204 -6.58 18.17 1.90
N LYS A 205 -5.57 18.96 1.62
CA LYS A 205 -5.04 20.04 2.46
C LYS A 205 -4.27 21.04 1.62
N ASP A 206 -3.57 21.95 2.26
CA ASP A 206 -2.70 22.92 1.60
C ASP A 206 -1.72 22.27 0.60
N THR A 207 -1.65 22.82 -0.61
CA THR A 207 -0.85 22.28 -1.72
C THR A 207 0.64 22.21 -1.37
N GLU A 208 1.17 23.23 -0.66
CA GLU A 208 2.58 23.29 -0.29
C GLU A 208 2.93 22.14 0.67
N VAL A 209 2.06 21.83 1.64
CA VAL A 209 2.23 20.71 2.57
C VAL A 209 2.27 19.40 1.82
N ILE A 210 1.36 19.22 0.85
CA ILE A 210 1.30 18.00 0.05
C ILE A 210 2.54 17.86 -0.83
N GLU A 211 2.93 18.91 -1.56
CA GLU A 211 4.05 18.88 -2.48
C GLU A 211 5.39 18.68 -1.77
N ASN A 212 5.60 19.33 -0.63
CA ASN A 212 6.83 19.18 0.16
C ASN A 212 7.04 17.72 0.63
N ALA A 213 5.97 16.98 0.92
CA ALA A 213 6.04 15.58 1.31
C ALA A 213 6.59 14.65 0.21
N TYR A 214 6.47 15.07 -1.06
CA TYR A 214 6.94 14.30 -2.22
C TYR A 214 8.13 14.96 -2.94
N ASN A 215 8.56 16.14 -2.52
CA ASN A 215 9.72 16.87 -3.04
C ASN A 215 10.62 17.30 -1.88
N ASP A 216 11.01 16.35 -1.03
CA ASP A 216 11.80 16.58 0.17
C ASP A 216 13.14 17.27 -0.13
N SER A 217 13.58 18.10 0.83
CA SER A 217 14.80 18.91 0.71
C SER A 217 16.09 18.08 0.62
N LEU A 218 16.08 16.83 1.14
CA LEU A 218 17.22 15.90 1.11
C LEU A 218 17.29 15.09 -0.19
N GLY A 219 16.24 15.12 -1.03
CA GLY A 219 16.19 14.40 -2.30
C GLY A 219 16.04 12.88 -2.16
N VAL A 220 15.56 12.38 -1.04
CA VAL A 220 15.36 10.95 -0.82
C VAL A 220 14.22 10.43 -1.72
N THR A 221 13.12 11.19 -1.84
CA THR A 221 12.02 10.86 -2.75
C THR A 221 12.47 10.91 -4.21
N ALA A 222 13.35 11.85 -4.57
CA ALA A 222 13.95 11.89 -5.90
C ALA A 222 14.77 10.63 -6.19
N ALA A 223 15.58 10.18 -5.23
CA ALA A 223 16.36 8.95 -5.35
C ALA A 223 15.44 7.71 -5.47
N PHE A 224 14.36 7.66 -4.69
CA PHE A 224 13.33 6.61 -4.80
C PHE A 224 12.68 6.60 -6.18
N ASN A 225 12.31 7.77 -6.71
CA ASN A 225 11.70 7.87 -8.03
C ASN A 225 12.67 7.43 -9.15
N LEU A 226 13.93 7.85 -9.09
CA LEU A 226 14.96 7.46 -10.07
C LEU A 226 15.32 5.97 -10.01
N ASN A 227 15.06 5.30 -8.88
CA ASN A 227 15.33 3.87 -8.72
C ASN A 227 14.60 3.00 -9.74
N ILE A 228 13.42 3.42 -10.23
CA ILE A 228 12.68 2.67 -11.26
C ILE A 228 13.48 2.59 -12.58
N LEU A 229 14.16 3.69 -12.96
CA LEU A 229 15.02 3.70 -14.17
C LEU A 229 16.28 2.86 -13.96
N ARG A 230 16.87 2.88 -12.76
CA ARG A 230 18.00 2.01 -12.41
C ARG A 230 17.61 0.55 -12.57
N ARG A 231 16.46 0.15 -12.03
CA ARG A 231 15.94 -1.22 -12.12
C ARG A 231 15.66 -1.63 -13.57
N LEU A 232 15.13 -0.72 -14.40
CA LEU A 232 14.98 -0.96 -15.83
C LEU A 232 16.32 -1.17 -16.53
N ASN A 233 17.36 -0.41 -16.16
CA ASN A 233 18.70 -0.58 -16.70
C ASN A 233 19.30 -1.95 -16.33
N GLU A 234 19.07 -2.42 -15.10
CA GLU A 234 19.46 -3.79 -14.69
C GLU A 234 18.77 -4.87 -15.54
N SER A 235 17.59 -4.54 -16.07
CA SER A 235 16.84 -5.39 -17.01
C SER A 235 17.21 -5.16 -18.49
N GLY A 236 18.28 -4.39 -18.77
CA GLY A 236 18.80 -4.17 -20.12
C GLY A 236 18.29 -2.93 -20.84
N ALA A 237 17.69 -1.96 -20.13
CA ALA A 237 17.45 -0.63 -20.68
C ALA A 237 18.73 0.23 -20.63
N ASN A 238 18.66 1.48 -21.15
CA ASN A 238 19.82 2.38 -21.20
C ASN A 238 19.48 3.82 -20.80
N PHE A 239 18.65 4.00 -19.76
CA PHE A 239 18.39 5.32 -19.22
C PHE A 239 19.66 5.93 -18.61
N ASP A 240 19.99 7.16 -18.99
CA ASP A 240 21.00 7.96 -18.28
C ASP A 240 20.30 8.72 -17.15
N LEU A 241 20.45 8.22 -15.92
CA LEU A 241 19.76 8.78 -14.75
C LEU A 241 20.10 10.26 -14.51
N GLY A 242 21.33 10.68 -14.89
CA GLY A 242 21.77 12.08 -14.77
C GLY A 242 21.09 13.05 -15.74
N LYS A 243 20.26 12.56 -16.65
CA LYS A 243 19.44 13.36 -17.57
C LYS A 243 17.97 13.44 -17.17
N PHE A 244 17.62 12.94 -15.97
CA PHE A 244 16.27 13.00 -15.44
C PHE A 244 16.28 13.70 -14.10
N ARG A 245 15.28 14.55 -13.88
CA ARG A 245 14.98 15.13 -12.57
C ARG A 245 13.63 14.68 -12.08
N HIS A 246 13.53 14.48 -10.79
CA HIS A 246 12.27 14.25 -10.11
C HIS A 246 11.47 15.54 -9.97
N HIS A 247 10.14 15.44 -10.06
CA HIS A 247 9.18 16.46 -9.70
C HIS A 247 7.83 15.83 -9.40
N ALA A 248 7.19 16.25 -8.33
CA ALA A 248 5.91 15.70 -7.89
C ALA A 248 4.90 16.83 -7.62
N PRO A 249 4.23 17.38 -8.65
CA PRO A 249 3.22 18.41 -8.49
C PRO A 249 1.92 17.83 -7.93
N PHE A 250 1.20 18.63 -7.16
CA PHE A 250 -0.18 18.34 -6.78
C PHE A 250 -1.14 18.88 -7.86
N LEU A 251 -1.88 17.97 -8.48
CA LEU A 251 -2.88 18.31 -9.49
C LEU A 251 -4.23 18.51 -8.77
N GLU A 252 -4.56 19.76 -8.45
CA GLU A 252 -5.73 20.11 -7.62
C GLU A 252 -7.05 19.57 -8.17
N HIS A 253 -7.27 19.67 -9.50
CA HIS A 253 -8.51 19.19 -10.12
C HIS A 253 -8.66 17.67 -10.01
N GLU A 254 -7.56 16.93 -10.16
CA GLU A 254 -7.52 15.47 -10.01
C GLU A 254 -7.41 15.05 -8.55
N GLY A 255 -7.04 15.96 -7.66
CA GLY A 255 -6.86 15.71 -6.23
C GLY A 255 -5.74 14.74 -5.93
N ARG A 256 -4.63 14.79 -6.69
CA ARG A 256 -3.53 13.84 -6.52
C ARG A 256 -2.15 14.45 -6.73
N ILE A 257 -1.18 13.90 -6.05
CA ILE A 257 0.22 14.00 -6.46
C ILE A 257 0.43 13.14 -7.70
N GLU A 258 1.25 13.62 -8.61
CA GLU A 258 1.75 12.86 -9.75
C GLU A 258 3.27 12.89 -9.74
N MET A 259 3.90 11.77 -9.36
CA MET A 259 5.35 11.65 -9.39
C MET A 259 5.82 11.53 -10.83
N ARG A 260 6.77 12.37 -11.20
CA ARG A 260 7.29 12.51 -12.56
C ARG A 260 8.79 12.38 -12.60
N LEU A 261 9.30 11.76 -13.66
CA LEU A 261 10.69 11.84 -14.09
C LEU A 261 10.75 12.66 -15.39
N ILE A 262 11.29 13.87 -15.29
CA ILE A 262 11.35 14.84 -16.38
C ILE A 262 12.69 14.69 -17.11
N SER A 263 12.66 14.46 -18.41
CA SER A 263 13.86 14.47 -19.25
C SER A 263 14.40 15.89 -19.39
N GLU A 264 15.63 16.15 -18.98
CA GLU A 264 16.24 17.48 -19.04
C GLU A 264 16.79 17.81 -20.43
N VAL A 265 16.92 16.81 -21.28
CA VAL A 265 17.45 16.93 -22.65
C VAL A 265 16.59 16.13 -23.62
N GLU A 266 16.67 16.48 -24.91
CA GLU A 266 16.19 15.60 -25.96
C GLU A 266 17.08 14.35 -26.00
N GLN A 267 16.49 13.16 -25.89
CA GLN A 267 17.22 11.89 -25.87
C GLN A 267 16.39 10.74 -26.40
N SER A 268 17.08 9.66 -26.77
CA SER A 268 16.47 8.38 -27.10
C SER A 268 16.89 7.34 -26.08
N VAL A 269 15.90 6.63 -25.52
CA VAL A 269 16.10 5.54 -24.56
C VAL A 269 15.64 4.23 -25.18
N ARG A 270 16.30 3.13 -24.81
CA ARG A 270 15.97 1.80 -25.30
C ARG A 270 15.54 0.90 -24.15
N VAL A 271 14.47 0.15 -24.37
CA VAL A 271 14.00 -0.91 -23.48
C VAL A 271 13.83 -2.17 -24.31
N GLY A 272 14.66 -3.18 -24.07
CA GLY A 272 14.72 -4.36 -24.95
C GLY A 272 15.07 -3.99 -26.40
N THR A 273 14.19 -4.33 -27.33
CA THR A 273 14.32 -4.02 -28.77
C THR A 273 13.64 -2.73 -29.19
N SER A 274 12.87 -2.08 -28.30
CA SER A 274 12.12 -0.86 -28.59
C SER A 274 12.92 0.39 -28.21
N SER A 275 12.83 1.45 -29.04
CA SER A 275 13.42 2.75 -28.77
C SER A 275 12.33 3.81 -28.62
N PHE A 276 12.53 4.74 -27.70
CA PHE A 276 11.59 5.78 -27.36
C PHE A 276 12.31 7.13 -27.34
N SER A 277 11.74 8.12 -28.02
CA SER A 277 12.22 9.49 -27.97
C SER A 277 11.57 10.22 -26.81
N LEU A 278 12.36 11.02 -26.12
CA LEU A 278 11.93 11.96 -25.09
C LEU A 278 12.41 13.35 -25.47
N GLN A 279 11.49 14.31 -25.50
CA GLN A 279 11.85 15.72 -25.69
C GLN A 279 12.36 16.32 -24.38
N ALA A 280 13.17 17.37 -24.47
CA ALA A 280 13.52 18.16 -23.29
C ALA A 280 12.24 18.71 -22.62
N GLY A 281 12.07 18.48 -21.31
CA GLY A 281 10.86 18.84 -20.55
C GLY A 281 9.74 17.78 -20.60
N GLU A 282 9.81 16.78 -21.46
CA GLU A 282 8.85 15.67 -21.45
C GLU A 282 9.03 14.82 -20.20
N HIS A 283 7.92 14.32 -19.65
CA HIS A 283 7.98 13.53 -18.42
C HIS A 283 7.35 12.14 -18.53
N ILE A 284 7.85 11.25 -17.71
CA ILE A 284 7.30 9.93 -17.47
C ILE A 284 6.61 9.97 -16.11
N VAL A 285 5.33 9.59 -16.06
CA VAL A 285 4.59 9.43 -14.80
C VAL A 285 4.96 8.09 -14.18
N THR A 286 5.32 8.10 -12.91
CA THR A 286 5.78 6.89 -12.19
C THR A 286 4.82 6.47 -11.10
N GLU A 287 4.13 7.40 -10.44
CA GLU A 287 3.16 7.10 -9.39
C GLU A 287 2.10 8.19 -9.30
N HIS A 288 0.91 7.82 -8.86
CA HIS A 288 -0.12 8.72 -8.37
C HIS A 288 -0.27 8.55 -6.86
N SER A 289 -0.67 9.64 -6.19
CA SER A 289 -1.09 9.57 -4.79
C SER A 289 -2.29 10.48 -4.58
N HIS A 290 -3.48 9.89 -4.63
CA HIS A 290 -4.73 10.61 -4.45
C HIS A 290 -4.93 11.05 -3.00
N LYS A 291 -5.46 12.26 -2.86
CA LYS A 291 -5.86 12.87 -1.59
C LYS A 291 -7.38 13.01 -1.60
N TYR A 292 -8.02 12.60 -0.53
CA TYR A 292 -9.46 12.41 -0.48
C TYR A 292 -10.16 13.45 0.39
N ASP A 293 -11.33 13.88 -0.05
CA ASP A 293 -12.35 14.38 0.86
C ASP A 293 -13.08 13.19 1.47
N LEU A 294 -13.50 13.29 2.75
CA LEU A 294 -14.12 12.17 3.44
C LEU A 294 -15.42 11.73 2.74
N SER A 295 -16.25 12.69 2.32
CA SER A 295 -17.49 12.42 1.59
C SER A 295 -17.24 11.74 0.24
N GLN A 296 -16.21 12.18 -0.50
CA GLN A 296 -15.83 11.54 -1.76
C GLN A 296 -15.40 10.08 -1.52
N PHE A 297 -14.60 9.82 -0.48
CA PHE A 297 -14.17 8.47 -0.15
C PHE A 297 -15.34 7.59 0.31
N GLU A 298 -16.29 8.14 1.09
CA GLU A 298 -17.52 7.46 1.49
C GLU A 298 -18.37 7.05 0.28
N ASP A 299 -18.54 7.93 -0.71
CA ASP A 299 -19.29 7.61 -1.94
C ASP A 299 -18.60 6.49 -2.76
N MET A 300 -17.27 6.50 -2.83
CA MET A 300 -16.49 5.43 -3.46
C MET A 300 -16.67 4.10 -2.72
N ALA A 301 -16.59 4.12 -1.39
CA ALA A 301 -16.78 2.94 -0.54
C ALA A 301 -18.20 2.36 -0.72
N ARG A 302 -19.22 3.23 -0.72
CA ARG A 302 -20.62 2.85 -0.95
C ARG A 302 -20.81 2.19 -2.31
N SER A 303 -20.19 2.75 -3.36
CA SER A 303 -20.22 2.18 -4.71
C SER A 303 -19.57 0.80 -4.80
N ALA A 304 -18.75 0.43 -3.82
CA ALA A 304 -18.07 -0.85 -3.71
C ALA A 304 -18.71 -1.83 -2.72
N GLY A 305 -19.90 -1.51 -2.17
CA GLY A 305 -20.62 -2.36 -1.21
C GLY A 305 -20.18 -2.20 0.25
N PHE A 306 -19.51 -1.08 0.59
CA PHE A 306 -19.14 -0.75 1.96
C PHE A 306 -19.93 0.46 2.48
N ARG A 307 -20.17 0.49 3.77
CA ARG A 307 -20.68 1.64 4.52
C ARG A 307 -19.59 2.15 5.47
N LEU A 308 -19.29 3.44 5.45
CA LEU A 308 -18.41 4.08 6.42
C LEU A 308 -19.14 4.16 7.77
N THR A 309 -18.64 3.46 8.79
CA THR A 309 -19.26 3.38 10.11
C THR A 309 -18.55 4.22 11.15
N LYS A 310 -17.22 4.32 11.07
CA LYS A 310 -16.39 5.15 11.93
C LYS A 310 -15.21 5.73 11.17
N HIS A 311 -14.73 6.87 11.61
CA HIS A 311 -13.42 7.40 11.19
C HIS A 311 -12.75 8.13 12.36
N TRP A 312 -11.43 8.15 12.33
CA TRP A 312 -10.58 8.87 13.27
C TRP A 312 -9.62 9.72 12.47
N SER A 313 -9.49 11.00 12.84
CA SER A 313 -8.62 11.96 12.15
C SER A 313 -7.67 12.62 13.14
N ASP A 314 -6.56 13.15 12.64
CA ASP A 314 -5.70 14.02 13.43
C ASP A 314 -6.34 15.41 13.61
N ALA A 315 -5.83 16.18 14.55
CA ALA A 315 -6.38 17.48 14.92
C ALA A 315 -6.39 18.53 13.77
N ARG A 316 -5.67 18.27 12.68
CA ARG A 316 -5.61 19.14 11.49
C ARG A 316 -6.40 18.58 10.31
N ASP A 317 -7.06 17.44 10.49
CA ASP A 317 -7.73 16.69 9.40
C ASP A 317 -6.83 16.38 8.20
N TRP A 318 -5.54 16.15 8.46
CA TRP A 318 -4.59 15.84 7.40
C TRP A 318 -4.68 14.39 6.94
N PHE A 319 -5.06 13.50 7.85
CA PHE A 319 -5.18 12.08 7.59
C PHE A 319 -6.41 11.51 8.31
N SER A 320 -7.00 10.45 7.76
CA SER A 320 -8.07 9.72 8.43
C SER A 320 -7.82 8.22 8.35
N VAL A 321 -8.13 7.52 9.43
CA VAL A 321 -8.29 6.07 9.45
C VAL A 321 -9.79 5.80 9.46
N CYS A 322 -10.28 5.11 8.43
CA CYS A 322 -11.70 4.85 8.21
C CYS A 322 -12.01 3.37 8.46
N PHE A 323 -13.09 3.10 9.18
CA PHE A 323 -13.63 1.75 9.33
C PHE A 323 -14.89 1.61 8.49
N LEU A 324 -14.82 0.69 7.54
CA LEU A 324 -15.88 0.37 6.61
C LEU A 324 -16.45 -1.01 6.96
N GLU A 325 -17.76 -1.18 6.89
CA GLU A 325 -18.43 -2.48 7.02
C GLU A 325 -19.15 -2.83 5.73
N VAL A 326 -19.12 -4.11 5.37
CA VAL A 326 -19.88 -4.60 4.21
C VAL A 326 -21.36 -4.34 4.46
N ASP A 327 -22.00 -3.70 3.48
CA ASP A 327 -23.43 -3.41 3.55
C ASP A 327 -24.24 -4.73 3.45
N ASP A 328 -25.27 -4.85 4.28
CA ASP A 328 -26.08 -6.08 4.42
C ASP A 328 -27.25 -6.13 3.42
N ASP A 329 -27.40 -5.10 2.54
CA ASP A 329 -28.52 -4.97 1.60
C ASP A 329 -28.39 -5.83 0.34
#